data_c1292ee59e58667f5cfc83e00086c8d9
#
_entry.id   c1292ee59e58667f5cfc83e00086c8d9
#
_cell.length_a   1.000
_cell.length_b   1.000
_cell.length_c   1.000
_cell.angle_alpha   90.00
_cell.angle_beta   90.00
_cell.angle_gamma   90.00
#
_symmetry.space_group_name_H-M   'P 1'
#
loop_
_entity.id
_entity.type
_entity.pdbx_description
1 polymer ?
#
loop_
_entity_poly.entity_id
_entity_poly.type
_entity_poly.pdbx_seq_one_letter_code
_entity_poly.pdbx_strand_id
1 'polypeptide(L)'
;MANNHSALRLKGIILAIVGACLWGLGGTVSDFLFKYKNINVDWYVTARLVVSGVFLLIMYKMMQPKRSIFSVFQDRRMLGKLLIFSILGMLVVQYAYMASINTGNAAIATLLQYIAPVYIIIWFVIRGVAKLTLFDVLAIIMTLLGTFLLLTNGSFSNLVVNPASLFWGILAGVALAFYTIYPSDLLNRFGSILIVGWAMLISGVAMNLRHPIWHIDITKWDISIILFLIFGIIGGTALAFYFFIDSLQYISAKETTLFGTVDPVVAVIASSLWLHVAFKPFQIVGIILIMILILLLSLKRQPEALDE
;
A
#
# COMPACT_ATOMS: atom_id res chain seq x y z
N MET A 1 -3.88 -36.97 -3.24
CA MET A 1 -3.75 -35.86 -2.27
C MET A 1 -2.70 -34.81 -2.68
N ALA A 2 -1.54 -35.18 -3.24
CA ALA A 2 -0.49 -34.25 -3.67
C ALA A 2 -0.94 -33.23 -4.73
N ASN A 3 -1.74 -33.64 -5.72
CA ASN A 3 -2.26 -32.73 -6.76
C ASN A 3 -3.17 -31.61 -6.23
N ASN A 4 -3.88 -31.84 -5.11
CA ASN A 4 -4.78 -30.85 -4.54
C ASN A 4 -4.01 -29.77 -3.76
N HIS A 5 -2.91 -30.15 -3.08
CA HIS A 5 -2.02 -29.22 -2.38
C HIS A 5 -1.28 -28.26 -3.32
N SER A 6 -0.79 -28.79 -4.45
CA SER A 6 -0.11 -27.96 -5.46
C SER A 6 -1.08 -26.97 -6.14
N ALA A 7 -2.31 -27.37 -6.41
CA ALA A 7 -3.34 -26.51 -7.00
C ALA A 7 -3.77 -25.38 -6.04
N LEU A 8 -3.94 -25.67 -4.74
CA LEU A 8 -4.27 -24.65 -3.74
C LEU A 8 -3.12 -23.65 -3.54
N ARG A 9 -1.87 -24.13 -3.49
CA ARG A 9 -0.71 -23.24 -3.41
C ARG A 9 -0.59 -22.34 -4.65
N LEU A 10 -0.80 -22.88 -5.86
CA LEU A 10 -0.79 -22.11 -7.09
C LEU A 10 -1.88 -21.01 -7.07
N LYS A 11 -3.08 -21.34 -6.56
CA LYS A 11 -4.15 -20.35 -6.36
C LYS A 11 -3.69 -19.21 -5.46
N GLY A 12 -3.05 -19.49 -4.33
CA GLY A 12 -2.51 -18.47 -3.41
C GLY A 12 -1.48 -17.56 -4.09
N ILE A 13 -0.56 -18.14 -4.86
CA ILE A 13 0.45 -17.40 -5.63
C ILE A 13 -0.22 -16.46 -6.65
N ILE A 14 -1.18 -16.97 -7.42
CA ILE A 14 -1.92 -16.16 -8.41
C ILE A 14 -2.66 -15.01 -7.73
N LEU A 15 -3.33 -15.25 -6.61
CA LEU A 15 -4.04 -14.21 -5.85
C LEU A 15 -3.09 -13.12 -5.36
N ALA A 16 -1.92 -13.48 -4.80
CA ALA A 16 -0.93 -12.52 -4.33
C ALA A 16 -0.38 -11.67 -5.48
N ILE A 17 -0.01 -12.29 -6.61
CA ILE A 17 0.52 -11.60 -7.79
C ILE A 17 -0.55 -10.69 -8.41
N VAL A 18 -1.77 -11.18 -8.59
CA VAL A 18 -2.88 -10.38 -9.15
C VAL A 18 -3.20 -9.20 -8.25
N GLY A 19 -3.25 -9.41 -6.92
CA GLY A 19 -3.44 -8.33 -5.96
C GLY A 19 -2.36 -7.25 -6.07
N ALA A 20 -1.08 -7.64 -6.13
CA ALA A 20 0.05 -6.74 -6.31
C ALA A 20 0.02 -6.00 -7.66
N CYS A 21 -0.30 -6.69 -8.75
CA CYS A 21 -0.48 -6.06 -10.07
C CYS A 21 -1.61 -5.03 -10.06
N LEU A 22 -2.73 -5.34 -9.40
CA LEU A 22 -3.85 -4.41 -9.27
C LEU A 22 -3.47 -3.16 -8.47
N TRP A 23 -2.63 -3.28 -7.42
CA TRP A 23 -2.11 -2.10 -6.70
C TRP A 23 -1.25 -1.23 -7.60
N GLY A 24 -0.25 -1.79 -8.28
CA GLY A 24 0.65 -1.04 -9.17
C GLY A 24 -0.09 -0.35 -10.31
N LEU A 25 -1.02 -1.06 -10.97
CA LEU A 25 -1.89 -0.48 -11.99
C LEU A 25 -2.84 0.55 -11.39
N GLY A 26 -3.39 0.31 -10.20
CA GLY A 26 -4.28 1.24 -9.49
C GLY A 26 -3.59 2.57 -9.17
N GLY A 27 -2.32 2.52 -8.76
CA GLY A 27 -1.48 3.71 -8.59
C GLY A 27 -1.30 4.49 -9.90
N THR A 28 -0.98 3.79 -11.00
CA THR A 28 -0.81 4.41 -12.33
C THR A 28 -2.11 4.99 -12.87
N VAL A 29 -3.24 4.30 -12.66
CA VAL A 29 -4.57 4.84 -13.01
C VAL A 29 -4.89 6.09 -12.19
N SER A 30 -4.54 6.12 -10.90
CA SER A 30 -4.71 7.30 -10.06
C SER A 30 -3.89 8.47 -10.57
N ASP A 31 -2.63 8.23 -10.98
CA ASP A 31 -1.76 9.23 -11.61
C ASP A 31 -2.39 9.81 -12.88
N PHE A 32 -2.94 8.95 -13.76
CA PHE A 32 -3.68 9.35 -14.95
C PHE A 32 -4.89 10.22 -14.61
N LEU A 33 -5.71 9.80 -13.64
CA LEU A 33 -6.91 10.52 -13.22
C LEU A 33 -6.58 11.91 -12.68
N PHE A 34 -5.52 12.04 -11.89
CA PHE A 34 -5.12 13.32 -11.30
C PHE A 34 -4.56 14.27 -12.36
N LYS A 35 -3.65 13.82 -13.22
CA LYS A 35 -2.93 14.68 -14.17
C LYS A 35 -3.69 14.99 -15.44
N TYR A 36 -4.39 13.98 -15.99
CA TYR A 36 -5.00 14.14 -17.31
C TYR A 36 -6.52 14.34 -17.25
N LYS A 37 -7.15 13.96 -16.13
CA LYS A 37 -8.59 14.09 -15.94
C LYS A 37 -8.95 15.10 -14.84
N ASN A 38 -7.95 15.68 -14.16
CA ASN A 38 -8.10 16.69 -13.11
C ASN A 38 -9.03 16.23 -11.96
N ILE A 39 -9.03 14.94 -11.63
CA ILE A 39 -9.78 14.42 -10.49
C ILE A 39 -9.12 14.91 -9.20
N ASN A 40 -9.93 15.50 -8.31
CA ASN A 40 -9.44 16.00 -7.03
C ASN A 40 -8.99 14.84 -6.13
N VAL A 41 -7.77 14.94 -5.57
CA VAL A 41 -7.15 13.89 -4.75
C VAL A 41 -7.94 13.65 -3.46
N ASP A 42 -8.38 14.70 -2.78
CA ASP A 42 -9.12 14.59 -1.52
C ASP A 42 -10.45 13.84 -1.74
N TRP A 43 -11.16 14.19 -2.82
CA TRP A 43 -12.36 13.47 -3.21
C TRP A 43 -12.09 12.02 -3.57
N TYR A 44 -11.06 11.77 -4.37
CA TYR A 44 -10.70 10.41 -4.80
C TYR A 44 -10.35 9.51 -3.61
N VAL A 45 -9.57 10.02 -2.65
CA VAL A 45 -9.22 9.27 -1.43
C VAL A 45 -10.46 9.01 -0.59
N THR A 46 -11.37 9.99 -0.44
CA THR A 46 -12.64 9.80 0.26
C THR A 46 -13.47 8.69 -0.38
N ALA A 47 -13.71 8.77 -1.69
CA ALA A 47 -14.49 7.78 -2.44
C ALA A 47 -13.85 6.38 -2.37
N ARG A 48 -12.53 6.32 -2.58
CA ARG A 48 -11.75 5.08 -2.53
C ARG A 48 -11.87 4.39 -1.17
N LEU A 49 -11.71 5.12 -0.07
CA LEU A 49 -11.76 4.57 1.28
C LEU A 49 -13.18 4.13 1.67
N VAL A 50 -14.19 4.95 1.38
CA VAL A 50 -15.59 4.59 1.71
C VAL A 50 -16.04 3.38 0.92
N VAL A 51 -15.87 3.40 -0.41
CA VAL A 51 -16.38 2.32 -1.28
C VAL A 51 -15.62 1.02 -1.01
N SER A 52 -14.29 1.08 -0.89
CA SER A 52 -13.48 -0.14 -0.62
C SER A 52 -13.72 -0.67 0.78
N GLY A 53 -13.92 0.19 1.78
CA GLY A 53 -14.27 -0.23 3.14
C GLY A 53 -15.59 -0.97 3.19
N VAL A 54 -16.64 -0.42 2.56
CA VAL A 54 -17.94 -1.09 2.43
C VAL A 54 -17.82 -2.41 1.69
N PHE A 55 -17.10 -2.44 0.56
CA PHE A 55 -16.87 -3.66 -0.21
C PHE A 55 -16.23 -4.77 0.63
N LEU A 56 -15.15 -4.47 1.36
CA LEU A 56 -14.46 -5.46 2.20
C LEU A 56 -15.35 -5.97 3.35
N LEU A 57 -16.17 -5.11 3.95
CA LEU A 57 -17.11 -5.51 5.01
C LEU A 57 -18.21 -6.43 4.44
N ILE A 58 -18.72 -6.15 3.23
CA ILE A 58 -19.67 -7.04 2.54
C ILE A 58 -19.00 -8.40 2.27
N MET A 59 -17.78 -8.40 1.72
CA MET A 59 -17.04 -9.64 1.45
C MET A 59 -16.78 -10.43 2.73
N TYR A 60 -16.40 -9.75 3.83
CA TYR A 60 -16.27 -10.42 5.12
C TYR A 60 -17.57 -11.08 5.57
N LYS A 61 -18.71 -10.38 5.45
CA LYS A 61 -20.01 -10.94 5.84
C LYS A 61 -20.41 -12.13 4.98
N MET A 62 -20.08 -12.12 3.69
CA MET A 62 -20.32 -13.28 2.79
C MET A 62 -19.44 -14.49 3.16
N MET A 63 -18.17 -14.25 3.51
CA MET A 63 -17.24 -15.32 3.90
C MET A 63 -17.52 -15.87 5.31
N GLN A 64 -18.01 -15.02 6.22
CA GLN A 64 -18.25 -15.34 7.62
C GLN A 64 -19.69 -14.99 8.05
N PRO A 65 -20.72 -15.65 7.48
CA PRO A 65 -22.13 -15.24 7.68
C PRO A 65 -22.60 -15.32 9.14
N LYS A 66 -21.98 -16.18 9.95
CA LYS A 66 -22.31 -16.35 11.38
C LYS A 66 -21.60 -15.30 12.27
N ARG A 67 -20.54 -14.64 11.81
CA ARG A 67 -19.81 -13.64 12.61
C ARG A 67 -20.38 -12.24 12.40
N SER A 68 -20.44 -11.46 13.48
CA SER A 68 -20.87 -10.06 13.43
C SER A 68 -19.74 -9.19 12.88
N ILE A 69 -20.06 -8.31 11.93
CA ILE A 69 -19.12 -7.27 11.48
C ILE A 69 -18.84 -6.24 12.59
N PHE A 70 -19.71 -6.14 13.59
CA PHE A 70 -19.59 -5.21 14.71
C PHE A 70 -18.86 -5.80 15.91
N SER A 71 -18.24 -6.98 15.81
CA SER A 71 -17.57 -7.66 16.92
C SER A 71 -16.46 -6.84 17.55
N VAL A 72 -15.73 -6.03 16.76
CA VAL A 72 -14.64 -5.17 17.25
C VAL A 72 -15.13 -4.04 18.15
N PHE A 73 -16.40 -3.58 17.99
CA PHE A 73 -16.98 -2.49 18.76
C PHE A 73 -17.43 -2.92 20.18
N GLN A 74 -17.48 -4.22 20.45
CA GLN A 74 -17.86 -4.75 21.76
C GLN A 74 -16.74 -4.61 22.80
N ASP A 75 -15.49 -4.44 22.35
CA ASP A 75 -14.33 -4.28 23.21
C ASP A 75 -13.79 -2.83 23.07
N ARG A 76 -13.96 -2.02 24.12
CA ARG A 76 -13.55 -0.60 24.12
C ARG A 76 -12.06 -0.40 23.86
N ARG A 77 -11.21 -1.32 24.33
CA ARG A 77 -9.76 -1.27 24.08
C ARG A 77 -9.45 -1.52 22.61
N MET A 78 -10.08 -2.52 22.02
CA MET A 78 -9.90 -2.85 20.61
C MET A 78 -10.49 -1.77 19.70
N LEU A 79 -11.62 -1.16 20.09
CA LEU A 79 -12.18 0.00 19.39
C LEU A 79 -11.20 1.19 19.40
N GLY A 80 -10.60 1.51 20.55
CA GLY A 80 -9.58 2.57 20.62
C GLY A 80 -8.37 2.27 19.70
N LYS A 81 -7.87 1.03 19.70
CA LYS A 81 -6.81 0.61 18.78
C LYS A 81 -7.23 0.72 17.31
N LEU A 82 -8.47 0.33 16.99
CA LEU A 82 -9.00 0.44 15.62
C LEU A 82 -9.07 1.90 15.17
N LEU A 83 -9.54 2.81 16.01
CA LEU A 83 -9.60 4.25 15.68
C LEU A 83 -8.21 4.84 15.42
N ILE A 84 -7.24 4.53 16.28
CA ILE A 84 -5.84 4.97 16.09
C ILE A 84 -5.27 4.37 14.78
N PHE A 85 -5.47 3.08 14.54
CA PHE A 85 -5.04 2.43 13.31
C PHE A 85 -5.70 3.03 12.07
N SER A 86 -7.00 3.34 12.14
CA SER A 86 -7.73 3.94 11.04
C SER A 86 -7.19 5.32 10.68
N ILE A 87 -6.95 6.18 11.67
CA ILE A 87 -6.55 7.57 11.41
C ILE A 87 -5.03 7.67 11.14
N LEU A 88 -4.19 7.15 12.03
CA LEU A 88 -2.73 7.31 11.90
C LEU A 88 -2.08 6.29 10.96
N GLY A 89 -2.68 5.12 10.80
CA GLY A 89 -2.22 4.10 9.86
C GLY A 89 -2.91 4.24 8.49
N MET A 90 -4.16 3.79 8.39
CA MET A 90 -4.88 3.66 7.12
C MET A 90 -5.05 5.01 6.40
N LEU A 91 -5.59 6.04 7.06
CA LEU A 91 -5.84 7.33 6.42
C LEU A 91 -4.54 7.99 5.98
N VAL A 92 -3.53 8.04 6.86
CA VAL A 92 -2.26 8.71 6.52
C VAL A 92 -1.55 7.98 5.39
N VAL A 93 -1.47 6.63 5.40
CA VAL A 93 -0.81 5.89 4.32
C VAL A 93 -1.52 6.08 2.98
N GLN A 94 -2.84 6.03 2.96
CA GLN A 94 -3.62 6.16 1.73
C GLN A 94 -3.58 7.58 1.17
N TYR A 95 -3.72 8.58 2.04
CA TYR A 95 -3.69 9.98 1.63
C TYR A 95 -2.29 10.40 1.16
N ALA A 96 -1.27 10.12 1.96
CA ALA A 96 0.10 10.51 1.63
C ALA A 96 0.59 9.84 0.34
N TYR A 97 0.23 8.57 0.11
CA TYR A 97 0.55 7.89 -1.14
C TYR A 97 -0.12 8.57 -2.35
N MET A 98 -1.41 8.89 -2.28
CA MET A 98 -2.12 9.58 -3.35
C MET A 98 -1.62 11.01 -3.57
N ALA A 99 -1.29 11.73 -2.50
CA ALA A 99 -0.70 13.06 -2.57
C ALA A 99 0.71 13.03 -3.21
N SER A 100 1.50 11.98 -2.92
CA SER A 100 2.80 11.77 -3.57
C SER A 100 2.65 11.49 -5.07
N ILE A 101 1.66 10.68 -5.47
CA ILE A 101 1.33 10.44 -6.88
C ILE A 101 0.95 11.76 -7.57
N ASN A 102 0.03 12.51 -6.99
CA ASN A 102 -0.48 13.75 -7.57
C ASN A 102 0.62 14.81 -7.81
N THR A 103 1.57 14.90 -6.88
CA THR A 103 2.67 15.88 -6.96
C THR A 103 3.92 15.36 -7.67
N GLY A 104 3.97 14.05 -7.93
CA GLY A 104 5.07 13.36 -8.61
C GLY A 104 4.56 12.42 -9.70
N ASN A 105 4.70 11.10 -9.47
CA ASN A 105 4.10 10.05 -10.29
C ASN A 105 3.98 8.74 -9.48
N ALA A 106 3.21 7.78 -10.02
CA ALA A 106 2.93 6.52 -9.34
C ALA A 106 4.20 5.70 -9.05
N ALA A 107 5.16 5.66 -9.98
CA ALA A 107 6.41 4.91 -9.78
C ALA A 107 7.22 5.43 -8.60
N ILE A 108 7.45 6.76 -8.54
CA ILE A 108 8.21 7.40 -7.46
C ILE A 108 7.49 7.24 -6.12
N ALA A 109 6.18 7.49 -6.08
CA ALA A 109 5.37 7.34 -4.86
C ALA A 109 5.44 5.91 -4.31
N THR A 110 5.29 4.90 -5.18
CA THR A 110 5.38 3.49 -4.79
C THR A 110 6.77 3.13 -4.27
N LEU A 111 7.84 3.52 -4.98
CA LEU A 111 9.21 3.23 -4.55
C LEU A 111 9.54 3.88 -3.19
N LEU A 112 9.10 5.11 -2.94
CA LEU A 112 9.29 5.78 -1.66
C LEU A 112 8.48 5.10 -0.53
N GLN A 113 7.27 4.68 -0.81
CA GLN A 113 6.45 3.95 0.16
C GLN A 113 7.07 2.60 0.53
N TYR A 114 7.67 1.88 -0.43
CA TYR A 114 8.33 0.60 -0.21
C TYR A 114 9.66 0.68 0.57
N ILE A 115 10.08 1.87 1.03
CA ILE A 115 11.13 2.03 2.04
C ILE A 115 10.62 1.64 3.45
N ALA A 116 9.33 1.47 3.65
CA ALA A 116 8.71 1.11 4.93
C ALA A 116 9.43 -0.01 5.71
N PRO A 117 9.89 -1.13 5.10
CA PRO A 117 10.64 -2.15 5.82
C PRO A 117 11.90 -1.64 6.52
N VAL A 118 12.57 -0.63 5.96
CA VAL A 118 13.75 -0.02 6.58
C VAL A 118 13.34 0.79 7.81
N TYR A 119 12.22 1.52 7.77
CA TYR A 119 11.68 2.20 8.95
C TYR A 119 11.29 1.21 10.04
N ILE A 120 10.78 0.03 9.68
CA ILE A 120 10.46 -1.05 10.62
C ILE A 120 11.73 -1.58 11.30
N ILE A 121 12.80 -1.83 10.53
CA ILE A 121 14.09 -2.26 11.07
C ILE A 121 14.61 -1.24 12.08
N ILE A 122 14.66 0.05 11.67
CA ILE A 122 15.12 1.15 12.53
C ILE A 122 14.30 1.22 13.83
N TRP A 123 12.97 1.10 13.73
CA TRP A 123 12.07 1.10 14.88
C TRP A 123 12.39 -0.02 15.87
N PHE A 124 12.55 -1.27 15.41
CA PHE A 124 12.85 -2.40 16.28
C PHE A 124 14.24 -2.29 16.93
N VAL A 125 15.22 -1.73 16.22
CA VAL A 125 16.55 -1.46 16.79
C VAL A 125 16.49 -0.38 17.88
N ILE A 126 15.79 0.73 17.63
CA ILE A 126 15.63 1.82 18.62
C ILE A 126 14.89 1.33 19.86
N ARG A 127 13.90 0.44 19.70
CA ARG A 127 13.14 -0.16 20.81
C ARG A 127 13.92 -1.24 21.56
N GLY A 128 15.14 -1.59 21.11
CA GLY A 128 15.96 -2.64 21.72
C GLY A 128 15.42 -4.06 21.51
N VAL A 129 14.41 -4.24 20.65
CA VAL A 129 13.79 -5.55 20.36
C VAL A 129 14.68 -6.38 19.43
N ALA A 130 15.42 -5.73 18.53
CA ALA A 130 16.31 -6.38 17.59
C ALA A 130 17.70 -5.75 17.60
N LYS A 131 18.74 -6.58 17.35
CA LYS A 131 20.10 -6.08 17.10
C LYS A 131 20.30 -5.81 15.63
N LEU A 132 21.02 -4.75 15.31
CA LEU A 132 21.39 -4.39 13.94
C LEU A 132 22.32 -5.47 13.38
N THR A 133 21.90 -6.12 12.32
CA THR A 133 22.73 -7.11 11.60
C THR A 133 23.47 -6.45 10.44
N LEU A 134 24.56 -7.07 9.94
CA LEU A 134 25.24 -6.60 8.73
C LEU A 134 24.29 -6.46 7.54
N PHE A 135 23.32 -7.40 7.43
CA PHE A 135 22.28 -7.33 6.39
C PHE A 135 21.42 -6.06 6.53
N ASP A 136 21.05 -5.67 7.77
CA ASP A 136 20.24 -4.47 8.01
C ASP A 136 21.03 -3.20 7.65
N VAL A 137 22.32 -3.16 7.96
CA VAL A 137 23.22 -2.06 7.56
C VAL A 137 23.30 -1.94 6.04
N LEU A 138 23.50 -3.06 5.33
CA LEU A 138 23.52 -3.07 3.87
C LEU A 138 22.17 -2.63 3.29
N ALA A 139 21.06 -3.08 3.87
CA ALA A 139 19.74 -2.66 3.45
C ALA A 139 19.53 -1.15 3.61
N ILE A 140 19.96 -0.56 4.73
CA ILE A 140 19.89 0.89 4.96
C ILE A 140 20.76 1.64 3.93
N ILE A 141 21.99 1.19 3.69
CA ILE A 141 22.89 1.80 2.70
C ILE A 141 22.28 1.74 1.30
N MET A 142 21.77 0.57 0.88
CA MET A 142 21.11 0.42 -0.42
C MET A 142 19.88 1.33 -0.55
N THR A 143 19.10 1.49 0.54
CA THR A 143 17.96 2.40 0.58
C THR A 143 18.40 3.84 0.37
N LEU A 144 19.38 4.31 1.13
CA LEU A 144 19.86 5.68 1.05
C LEU A 144 20.45 5.98 -0.33
N LEU A 145 21.28 5.07 -0.86
CA LEU A 145 21.89 5.21 -2.17
C LEU A 145 20.83 5.16 -3.29
N GLY A 146 19.96 4.16 -3.27
CA GLY A 146 18.91 4.01 -4.27
C GLY A 146 17.95 5.19 -4.28
N THR A 147 17.53 5.66 -3.10
CA THR A 147 16.68 6.85 -2.97
C THR A 147 17.40 8.11 -3.42
N PHE A 148 18.66 8.30 -3.05
CA PHE A 148 19.47 9.43 -3.52
C PHE A 148 19.53 9.46 -5.05
N LEU A 149 19.89 8.35 -5.70
CA LEU A 149 19.96 8.27 -7.16
C LEU A 149 18.60 8.53 -7.81
N LEU A 150 17.51 7.98 -7.24
CA LEU A 150 16.15 8.19 -7.73
C LEU A 150 15.74 9.66 -7.68
N LEU A 151 16.04 10.34 -6.58
CA LEU A 151 15.56 11.71 -6.33
C LEU A 151 16.40 12.78 -7.01
N THR A 152 17.70 12.52 -7.19
CA THR A 152 18.68 13.54 -7.64
C THR A 152 19.30 13.22 -8.99
N ASN A 153 19.10 12.01 -9.51
CA ASN A 153 19.82 11.49 -10.66
C ASN A 153 21.35 11.63 -10.49
N GLY A 154 21.87 11.39 -9.26
CA GLY A 154 23.29 11.45 -8.93
C GLY A 154 23.84 12.85 -8.70
N SER A 155 23.03 13.91 -8.72
CA SER A 155 23.47 15.30 -8.47
C SER A 155 23.29 15.65 -6.98
N PHE A 156 24.31 16.20 -6.35
CA PHE A 156 24.20 16.71 -4.97
C PHE A 156 23.50 18.07 -4.85
N SER A 157 23.31 18.77 -5.97
CA SER A 157 22.81 20.16 -5.99
C SER A 157 21.36 20.26 -6.45
N ASN A 158 20.82 19.25 -7.16
CA ASN A 158 19.52 19.37 -7.82
C ASN A 158 18.64 18.17 -7.53
N LEU A 159 17.43 18.43 -7.05
CA LEU A 159 16.34 17.45 -7.01
C LEU A 159 15.69 17.37 -8.39
N VAL A 160 15.53 16.16 -8.91
CA VAL A 160 14.79 15.88 -10.16
C VAL A 160 13.32 15.62 -9.85
N VAL A 161 13.03 15.24 -8.61
CA VAL A 161 11.69 14.94 -8.12
C VAL A 161 11.13 16.14 -7.37
N ASN A 162 9.83 16.39 -7.54
CA ASN A 162 9.15 17.46 -6.83
C ASN A 162 9.27 17.27 -5.29
N PRO A 163 9.72 18.29 -4.54
CA PRO A 163 9.86 18.21 -3.08
C PRO A 163 8.57 17.81 -2.34
N ALA A 164 7.40 18.23 -2.84
CA ALA A 164 6.12 17.81 -2.25
C ALA A 164 5.88 16.30 -2.43
N SER A 165 6.22 15.73 -3.60
CA SER A 165 6.13 14.29 -3.83
C SER A 165 7.07 13.50 -2.92
N LEU A 166 8.27 14.02 -2.69
CA LEU A 166 9.24 13.45 -1.75
C LEU A 166 8.68 13.44 -0.32
N PHE A 167 8.17 14.58 0.14
CA PHE A 167 7.60 14.70 1.49
C PHE A 167 6.45 13.69 1.70
N TRP A 168 5.49 13.66 0.78
CA TRP A 168 4.36 12.76 0.86
C TRP A 168 4.76 11.30 0.72
N GLY A 169 5.73 10.98 -0.13
CA GLY A 169 6.24 9.61 -0.32
C GLY A 169 6.96 9.08 0.93
N ILE A 170 7.80 9.90 1.57
CA ILE A 170 8.44 9.56 2.84
C ILE A 170 7.36 9.33 3.93
N LEU A 171 6.39 10.24 4.03
CA LEU A 171 5.29 10.11 4.99
C LEU A 171 4.46 8.85 4.74
N ALA A 172 4.21 8.51 3.47
CA ALA A 172 3.54 7.26 3.10
C ALA A 172 4.32 6.02 3.57
N GLY A 173 5.65 6.02 3.42
CA GLY A 173 6.52 4.94 3.88
C GLY A 173 6.53 4.80 5.41
N VAL A 174 6.62 5.90 6.15
CA VAL A 174 6.54 5.90 7.63
C VAL A 174 5.17 5.42 8.10
N ALA A 175 4.10 5.91 7.45
CA ALA A 175 2.74 5.49 7.77
C ALA A 175 2.49 4.01 7.46
N LEU A 176 3.10 3.49 6.37
CA LEU A 176 3.04 2.07 6.05
C LEU A 176 3.78 1.21 7.09
N ALA A 177 4.91 1.68 7.61
CA ALA A 177 5.59 1.00 8.72
C ALA A 177 4.70 0.94 9.97
N PHE A 178 4.05 2.05 10.34
CA PHE A 178 3.08 2.06 11.44
C PHE A 178 1.87 1.15 11.15
N TYR A 179 1.31 1.23 9.94
CA TYR A 179 0.22 0.38 9.47
C TYR A 179 0.55 -1.11 9.59
N THR A 180 1.81 -1.49 9.38
CA THR A 180 2.27 -2.89 9.42
C THR A 180 2.45 -3.39 10.85
N ILE A 181 2.99 -2.56 11.75
CA ILE A 181 3.35 -2.97 13.11
C ILE A 181 2.17 -2.88 14.07
N TYR A 182 1.45 -1.74 14.04
CA TYR A 182 0.50 -1.38 15.07
C TYR A 182 -0.72 -2.31 15.22
N PRO A 183 -1.36 -2.81 14.13
CA PRO A 183 -2.63 -3.52 14.23
C PRO A 183 -2.51 -5.02 14.55
N SER A 184 -1.34 -5.53 14.93
CA SER A 184 -1.08 -6.99 15.10
C SER A 184 -2.16 -7.66 15.97
N ASP A 185 -2.48 -7.10 17.15
CA ASP A 185 -3.50 -7.66 18.04
C ASP A 185 -4.90 -7.64 17.41
N LEU A 186 -5.22 -6.56 16.66
CA LEU A 186 -6.50 -6.44 15.96
C LEU A 186 -6.63 -7.50 14.87
N LEU A 187 -5.57 -7.65 14.06
CA LEU A 187 -5.55 -8.60 12.94
C LEU A 187 -5.63 -10.04 13.43
N ASN A 188 -4.88 -10.39 14.48
CA ASN A 188 -4.89 -11.74 15.07
C ASN A 188 -6.25 -12.09 15.67
N ARG A 189 -6.92 -11.13 16.33
CA ARG A 189 -8.18 -11.39 17.02
C ARG A 189 -9.40 -11.39 16.10
N PHE A 190 -9.46 -10.50 15.12
CA PHE A 190 -10.67 -10.25 14.32
C PHE A 190 -10.50 -10.60 12.84
N GLY A 191 -9.27 -10.83 12.39
CA GLY A 191 -8.93 -11.10 10.99
C GLY A 191 -8.74 -9.84 10.14
N SER A 192 -7.92 -9.97 9.12
CA SER A 192 -7.44 -8.83 8.33
C SER A 192 -8.55 -8.15 7.53
N ILE A 193 -9.45 -8.92 6.89
CA ILE A 193 -10.51 -8.34 6.03
C ILE A 193 -11.45 -7.44 6.85
N LEU A 194 -11.83 -7.88 8.06
CA LEU A 194 -12.72 -7.09 8.93
C LEU A 194 -12.05 -5.80 9.40
N ILE A 195 -10.81 -5.90 9.88
CA ILE A 195 -10.09 -4.75 10.43
C ILE A 195 -9.73 -3.75 9.33
N VAL A 196 -9.23 -4.19 8.19
CA VAL A 196 -8.93 -3.33 7.03
C VAL A 196 -10.21 -2.68 6.49
N GLY A 197 -11.31 -3.44 6.39
CA GLY A 197 -12.60 -2.91 5.95
C GLY A 197 -13.11 -1.78 6.86
N TRP A 198 -13.10 -1.98 8.19
CA TRP A 198 -13.46 -0.93 9.14
C TRP A 198 -12.48 0.23 9.14
N ALA A 199 -11.18 -0.04 9.08
CA ALA A 199 -10.17 1.01 9.03
C ALA A 199 -10.36 1.91 7.80
N MET A 200 -10.61 1.34 6.62
CA MET A 200 -10.92 2.11 5.41
C MET A 200 -12.21 2.91 5.57
N LEU A 201 -13.27 2.30 6.08
CA LEU A 201 -14.56 3.00 6.24
C LEU A 201 -14.47 4.16 7.22
N ILE A 202 -13.84 3.97 8.38
CA ILE A 202 -13.61 5.02 9.38
C ILE A 202 -12.74 6.15 8.80
N SER A 203 -11.67 5.80 8.09
CA SER A 203 -10.80 6.76 7.41
C SER A 203 -11.55 7.54 6.33
N GLY A 204 -12.40 6.86 5.56
CA GLY A 204 -13.22 7.48 4.54
C GLY A 204 -14.26 8.43 5.13
N VAL A 205 -14.88 8.07 6.26
CA VAL A 205 -15.79 8.98 7.00
C VAL A 205 -15.03 10.21 7.52
N ALA A 206 -13.83 10.03 8.07
CA ALA A 206 -12.99 11.14 8.51
C ALA A 206 -12.62 12.07 7.34
N MET A 207 -12.23 11.53 6.18
CA MET A 207 -11.96 12.32 4.97
C MET A 207 -13.21 13.01 4.42
N ASN A 208 -14.38 12.38 4.55
CA ASN A 208 -15.65 12.96 4.11
C ASN A 208 -16.01 14.26 4.88
N LEU A 209 -15.49 14.44 6.10
CA LEU A 209 -15.62 15.70 6.84
C LEU A 209 -14.80 16.83 6.19
N ARG A 210 -13.68 16.51 5.56
CA ARG A 210 -12.84 17.48 4.84
C ARG A 210 -13.34 17.71 3.40
N HIS A 211 -13.61 16.66 2.68
CA HIS A 211 -14.07 16.69 1.29
C HIS A 211 -15.18 15.66 1.10
N PRO A 212 -16.47 16.10 1.19
CA PRO A 212 -17.61 15.22 1.05
C PRO A 212 -17.66 14.52 -0.30
N ILE A 213 -17.99 13.23 -0.31
CA ILE A 213 -18.04 12.39 -1.52
C ILE A 213 -19.03 12.93 -2.58
N TRP A 214 -20.07 13.64 -2.14
CA TRP A 214 -21.10 14.25 -3.01
C TRP A 214 -20.71 15.61 -3.57
N HIS A 215 -19.59 16.21 -3.11
CA HIS A 215 -19.07 17.46 -3.63
C HIS A 215 -18.15 17.20 -4.82
N ILE A 216 -18.74 16.82 -5.93
CA ILE A 216 -18.01 16.59 -7.18
C ILE A 216 -18.83 17.06 -8.39
N ASP A 217 -18.16 17.73 -9.34
CA ASP A 217 -18.73 18.07 -10.62
C ASP A 217 -18.58 16.92 -11.61
N ILE A 218 -19.67 16.22 -11.86
CA ILE A 218 -19.72 15.10 -12.80
C ILE A 218 -20.03 15.52 -14.23
N THR A 219 -20.31 16.81 -14.47
CA THR A 219 -20.73 17.30 -15.80
C THR A 219 -19.66 17.12 -16.87
N LYS A 220 -18.38 17.04 -16.46
CA LYS A 220 -17.22 16.84 -17.33
C LYS A 220 -16.78 15.38 -17.43
N TRP A 221 -17.52 14.46 -16.82
CA TRP A 221 -17.14 13.05 -16.83
C TRP A 221 -17.58 12.38 -18.13
N ASP A 222 -16.62 11.80 -18.80
CA ASP A 222 -16.82 10.86 -19.90
C ASP A 222 -16.81 9.40 -19.37
N ILE A 223 -17.20 8.48 -20.23
CA ILE A 223 -17.22 7.05 -19.88
C ILE A 223 -15.82 6.54 -19.47
N SER A 224 -14.75 7.15 -20.00
CA SER A 224 -13.39 6.73 -19.67
C SER A 224 -13.04 7.08 -18.22
N ILE A 225 -13.43 8.26 -17.73
CA ILE A 225 -13.25 8.66 -16.33
C ILE A 225 -13.98 7.68 -15.41
N ILE A 226 -15.23 7.33 -15.73
CA ILE A 226 -16.02 6.40 -14.92
C ILE A 226 -15.35 5.03 -14.86
N LEU A 227 -14.91 4.50 -15.99
CA LEU A 227 -14.22 3.20 -16.04
C LEU A 227 -12.90 3.21 -15.26
N PHE A 228 -12.09 4.27 -15.38
CA PHE A 228 -10.84 4.39 -14.62
C PHE A 228 -11.10 4.61 -13.13
N LEU A 229 -12.15 5.33 -12.73
CA LEU A 229 -12.55 5.47 -11.32
C LEU A 229 -12.99 4.12 -10.75
N ILE A 230 -13.84 3.37 -11.46
CA ILE A 230 -14.24 2.02 -11.05
C ILE A 230 -13.00 1.13 -10.89
N PHE A 231 -12.10 1.12 -11.89
CA PHE A 231 -10.88 0.34 -11.81
C PHE A 231 -9.99 0.78 -10.63
N GLY A 232 -9.72 2.06 -10.44
CA GLY A 232 -8.85 2.57 -9.38
C GLY A 232 -9.41 2.29 -7.97
N ILE A 233 -10.74 2.43 -7.79
CA ILE A 233 -11.41 2.24 -6.51
C ILE A 233 -11.68 0.75 -6.24
N ILE A 234 -12.30 0.03 -7.17
CA ILE A 234 -12.67 -1.37 -6.96
C ILE A 234 -11.49 -2.29 -7.29
N GLY A 235 -10.92 -2.21 -8.48
CA GLY A 235 -9.81 -3.06 -8.91
C GLY A 235 -8.53 -2.79 -8.13
N GLY A 236 -8.03 -1.56 -8.24
CA GLY A 236 -6.75 -1.12 -7.66
C GLY A 236 -6.78 -0.93 -6.13
N THR A 237 -7.92 -1.11 -5.46
CA THR A 237 -8.00 -1.02 -4.00
C THR A 237 -8.75 -2.20 -3.41
N ALA A 238 -10.07 -2.26 -3.57
CA ALA A 238 -10.89 -3.25 -2.87
C ALA A 238 -10.51 -4.69 -3.24
N LEU A 239 -10.46 -5.01 -4.55
CA LEU A 239 -10.08 -6.34 -5.04
C LEU A 239 -8.60 -6.63 -4.81
N ALA A 240 -7.72 -5.64 -4.96
CA ALA A 240 -6.30 -5.80 -4.70
C ALA A 240 -6.06 -6.22 -3.24
N PHE A 241 -6.65 -5.53 -2.27
CA PHE A 241 -6.59 -5.91 -0.85
C PHE A 241 -7.24 -7.27 -0.61
N TYR A 242 -8.41 -7.51 -1.18
CA TYR A 242 -9.11 -8.78 -1.00
C TYR A 242 -8.25 -9.96 -1.49
N PHE A 243 -7.74 -9.92 -2.71
CA PHE A 243 -6.93 -11.00 -3.28
C PHE A 243 -5.61 -11.21 -2.52
N PHE A 244 -4.95 -10.11 -2.14
CA PHE A 244 -3.72 -10.19 -1.38
C PHE A 244 -3.91 -10.81 0.01
N ILE A 245 -4.98 -10.43 0.72
CA ILE A 245 -5.33 -11.02 2.02
C ILE A 245 -5.82 -12.47 1.86
N ASP A 246 -6.64 -12.75 0.83
CA ASP A 246 -7.17 -14.09 0.57
C ASP A 246 -6.04 -15.10 0.24
N SER A 247 -4.94 -14.64 -0.37
CA SER A 247 -3.77 -15.47 -0.64
C SER A 247 -3.17 -16.12 0.61
N LEU A 248 -3.28 -15.45 1.76
CA LEU A 248 -2.79 -15.94 3.05
C LEU A 248 -3.48 -17.23 3.54
N GLN A 249 -4.63 -17.57 2.96
CA GLN A 249 -5.29 -18.85 3.24
C GLN A 249 -4.61 -20.05 2.55
N TYR A 250 -3.78 -19.80 1.54
CA TYR A 250 -3.20 -20.81 0.66
C TYR A 250 -1.68 -20.86 0.69
N ILE A 251 -1.02 -19.73 1.00
CA ILE A 251 0.43 -19.57 1.07
C ILE A 251 0.83 -18.81 2.34
N SER A 252 2.09 -18.93 2.73
CA SER A 252 2.61 -18.25 3.92
C SER A 252 2.65 -16.72 3.74
N ALA A 253 2.60 -15.98 4.85
CA ALA A 253 2.74 -14.54 4.85
C ALA A 253 4.05 -14.08 4.18
N LYS A 254 5.13 -14.85 4.35
CA LYS A 254 6.43 -14.60 3.69
C LYS A 254 6.31 -14.70 2.17
N GLU A 255 5.66 -15.75 1.64
CA GLU A 255 5.44 -15.91 0.20
C GLU A 255 4.52 -14.81 -0.34
N THR A 256 3.44 -14.49 0.38
CA THR A 256 2.54 -13.38 0.00
C THR A 256 3.30 -12.05 -0.11
N THR A 257 4.15 -11.73 0.89
CA THR A 257 4.96 -10.51 0.86
C THR A 257 5.98 -10.53 -0.28
N LEU A 258 6.59 -11.69 -0.57
CA LEU A 258 7.51 -11.83 -1.71
C LEU A 258 6.80 -11.52 -3.04
N PHE A 259 5.61 -12.08 -3.26
CA PHE A 259 4.84 -11.79 -4.46
C PHE A 259 4.29 -10.36 -4.49
N GLY A 260 4.12 -9.73 -3.32
CA GLY A 260 3.79 -8.31 -3.19
C GLY A 260 4.83 -7.37 -3.80
N THR A 261 6.10 -7.81 -3.93
CA THR A 261 7.16 -7.03 -4.58
C THR A 261 6.95 -6.78 -6.07
N VAL A 262 5.96 -7.44 -6.68
CA VAL A 262 5.52 -7.20 -8.06
C VAL A 262 4.87 -5.81 -8.21
N ASP A 263 4.22 -5.28 -7.17
CA ASP A 263 3.56 -3.97 -7.19
C ASP A 263 4.48 -2.83 -7.68
N PRO A 264 5.65 -2.54 -7.08
CA PRO A 264 6.51 -1.46 -7.57
C PRO A 264 7.05 -1.72 -8.98
N VAL A 265 7.25 -2.98 -9.37
CA VAL A 265 7.67 -3.33 -10.74
C VAL A 265 6.59 -2.91 -11.73
N VAL A 266 5.34 -3.28 -11.46
CA VAL A 266 4.19 -2.93 -12.30
C VAL A 266 3.98 -1.43 -12.34
N ALA A 267 4.08 -0.72 -11.20
CA ALA A 267 3.95 0.72 -11.14
C ALA A 267 4.99 1.45 -12.01
N VAL A 268 6.27 1.01 -11.96
CA VAL A 268 7.34 1.59 -12.79
C VAL A 268 7.10 1.32 -14.27
N ILE A 269 6.81 0.06 -14.64
CA ILE A 269 6.58 -0.34 -16.04
C ILE A 269 5.35 0.40 -16.60
N ALA A 270 4.22 0.39 -15.87
CA ALA A 270 2.99 1.04 -16.32
C ALA A 270 3.15 2.56 -16.42
N SER A 271 3.84 3.21 -15.48
CA SER A 271 4.14 4.64 -15.56
C SER A 271 5.02 4.98 -16.76
N SER A 272 6.03 4.15 -17.07
CA SER A 272 6.91 4.37 -18.21
C SER A 272 6.21 4.13 -19.55
N LEU A 273 5.49 3.00 -19.70
CA LEU A 273 4.91 2.61 -20.97
C LEU A 273 3.61 3.33 -21.31
N TRP A 274 2.76 3.57 -20.32
CA TRP A 274 1.44 4.18 -20.52
C TRP A 274 1.46 5.69 -20.32
N LEU A 275 2.09 6.18 -19.21
CA LEU A 275 2.13 7.62 -18.91
C LEU A 275 3.39 8.30 -19.47
N HIS A 276 4.24 7.56 -20.20
CA HIS A 276 5.47 8.05 -20.81
C HIS A 276 6.41 8.75 -19.82
N VAL A 277 6.42 8.29 -18.56
CA VAL A 277 7.36 8.79 -17.55
C VAL A 277 8.76 8.37 -17.93
N ALA A 278 9.61 9.35 -18.30
CA ALA A 278 11.00 9.12 -18.64
C ALA A 278 11.88 9.16 -17.37
N PHE A 279 12.62 8.09 -17.12
CA PHE A 279 13.61 8.02 -16.05
C PHE A 279 15.01 8.28 -16.61
N LYS A 280 15.79 9.15 -15.95
CA LYS A 280 17.17 9.40 -16.28
C LYS A 280 18.07 8.22 -15.87
N PRO A 281 19.28 8.04 -16.45
CA PRO A 281 20.10 6.85 -16.24
C PRO A 281 20.37 6.50 -14.76
N PHE A 282 20.74 7.46 -13.94
CA PHE A 282 20.98 7.20 -12.52
C PHE A 282 19.69 6.96 -11.73
N GLN A 283 18.54 7.49 -12.18
CA GLN A 283 17.24 7.14 -11.59
C GLN A 283 16.93 5.66 -11.85
N ILE A 284 17.24 5.12 -13.05
CA ILE A 284 17.06 3.69 -13.35
C ILE A 284 17.91 2.83 -12.42
N VAL A 285 19.17 3.22 -12.19
CA VAL A 285 20.03 2.52 -11.21
C VAL A 285 19.42 2.57 -9.81
N GLY A 286 18.91 3.72 -9.38
CA GLY A 286 18.21 3.88 -8.10
C GLY A 286 16.97 2.99 -7.98
N ILE A 287 16.16 2.91 -9.03
CA ILE A 287 14.98 2.02 -9.11
C ILE A 287 15.41 0.56 -8.93
N ILE A 288 16.42 0.12 -9.68
CA ILE A 288 16.92 -1.26 -9.62
C ILE A 288 17.44 -1.59 -8.22
N LEU A 289 18.21 -0.69 -7.60
CA LEU A 289 18.71 -0.87 -6.23
C LEU A 289 17.58 -1.02 -5.21
N ILE A 290 16.54 -0.18 -5.31
CA ILE A 290 15.36 -0.26 -4.42
C ILE A 290 14.61 -1.57 -4.66
N MET A 291 14.41 -1.98 -5.91
CA MET A 291 13.73 -3.25 -6.23
C MET A 291 14.50 -4.48 -5.72
N ILE A 292 15.83 -4.51 -5.90
CA ILE A 292 16.69 -5.57 -5.33
C ILE A 292 16.58 -5.57 -3.81
N LEU A 293 16.61 -4.41 -3.17
CA LEU A 293 16.46 -4.27 -1.73
C LEU A 293 15.13 -4.85 -1.24
N ILE A 294 14.01 -4.48 -1.87
CA ILE A 294 12.67 -4.97 -1.51
C ILE A 294 12.63 -6.50 -1.61
N LEU A 295 13.18 -7.06 -2.68
CA LEU A 295 13.29 -8.50 -2.88
C LEU A 295 14.13 -9.17 -1.78
N LEU A 296 15.31 -8.62 -1.47
CA LEU A 296 16.18 -9.16 -0.42
C LEU A 296 15.52 -9.11 0.96
N LEU A 297 14.81 -8.02 1.29
CA LEU A 297 14.10 -7.89 2.56
C LEU A 297 12.93 -8.86 2.67
N SER A 298 12.20 -9.14 1.57
CA SER A 298 11.11 -10.12 1.55
C SER A 298 11.61 -11.56 1.68
N LEU A 299 12.84 -11.85 1.25
CA LEU A 299 13.48 -13.16 1.42
C LEU A 299 14.07 -13.37 2.81
N LYS A 300 14.41 -12.30 3.53
CA LYS A 300 14.94 -12.37 4.90
C LYS A 300 13.90 -13.01 5.83
N ARG A 301 14.36 -13.93 6.67
CA ARG A 301 13.53 -14.50 7.74
C ARG A 301 13.20 -13.37 8.72
N GLN A 302 11.94 -12.95 8.78
CA GLN A 302 11.51 -12.07 9.88
C GLN A 302 11.68 -12.84 11.18
N PRO A 303 12.21 -12.24 12.27
CA PRO A 303 12.09 -12.82 13.59
C PRO A 303 10.60 -13.07 13.83
N GLU A 304 10.23 -14.29 14.23
CA GLU A 304 8.89 -14.56 14.73
C GLU A 304 8.60 -13.48 15.77
N ALA A 305 7.52 -12.72 15.58
CA ALA A 305 7.08 -11.79 16.60
C ALA A 305 6.89 -12.63 17.86
N LEU A 306 7.70 -12.32 18.89
CA LEU A 306 7.63 -12.99 20.16
C LEU A 306 6.19 -12.86 20.65
N ASP A 307 5.52 -14.00 20.77
CA ASP A 307 4.28 -14.12 21.53
C ASP A 307 4.61 -13.76 23.00
N GLU A 308 4.37 -12.49 23.40
CA GLU A 308 4.27 -12.01 24.75
C GLU A 308 3.03 -11.14 24.93
#